data_6b444580f8e6178a951612e439f2a88b
#
_entry.id   6b444580f8e6178a951612e439f2a88b
#
_cell.length_a   1.000
_cell.length_b   1.000
_cell.length_c   1.000
_cell.angle_alpha   90.00
_cell.angle_beta   90.00
_cell.angle_gamma   90.00
#
_symmetry.space_group_name_H-M   'P 1'
#
loop_
_entity.id
_entity.type
_entity.pdbx_description
1 polymer ?
#
loop_
_entity_poly.entity_id
_entity_poly.type
_entity_poly.pdbx_seq_one_letter_code
_entity_poly.pdbx_strand_id
1 'polypeptide(L)'
;LSRFGRNYLDAGEYIERIFPRLGVRFIAINDNYDSENKSGEMDALLIPFKNLINEAYCRDISVKIRSQLAVKRKRGDFVGSFAVYGYRKDPKNKNRLAVDAFAAEVVRDIFRQKLAGVSAGDIADGLNEEGVLPPMAYKKSLGLNYATPFRGGGSPSWNASAVLRILKNPVYTGTLVQGKSASPGWR
;
A
#
# COMPACT_ATOMS: atom_id res chain seq x y z
N LEU A 1 20.98 12.90 6.92
CA LEU A 1 21.27 11.48 7.19
C LEU A 1 20.00 10.63 7.27
N SER A 2 18.89 11.15 7.86
CA SER A 2 17.63 10.40 8.06
C SER A 2 16.99 9.83 6.78
N ARG A 3 17.35 10.32 5.59
CA ARG A 3 16.87 9.84 4.28
C ARG A 3 17.93 9.05 3.50
N PHE A 4 19.17 9.02 3.94
CA PHE A 4 20.27 8.33 3.26
C PHE A 4 20.18 6.82 3.43
N GLY A 5 19.76 6.34 4.61
CA GLY A 5 19.55 4.92 4.85
C GLY A 5 18.44 4.68 5.87
N ARG A 6 17.68 3.62 5.65
CA ARG A 6 16.64 3.18 6.62
C ARG A 6 17.21 2.26 7.70
N ASN A 7 18.38 1.69 7.45
CA ASN A 7 19.12 0.84 8.37
C ASN A 7 20.38 1.59 8.83
N TYR A 8 20.55 1.70 10.12
CA TYR A 8 21.69 2.31 10.77
C TYR A 8 23.02 1.65 10.39
N LEU A 9 23.04 0.31 10.35
CA LEU A 9 24.25 -0.45 10.05
C LEU A 9 24.74 -0.20 8.62
N ASP A 10 23.82 -0.20 7.65
CA ASP A 10 24.15 0.03 6.23
C ASP A 10 24.65 1.47 6.03
N ALA A 11 23.95 2.46 6.59
CA ALA A 11 24.34 3.86 6.47
C ALA A 11 25.71 4.13 7.14
N GLY A 12 25.97 3.54 8.30
CA GLY A 12 27.25 3.62 8.98
C GLY A 12 28.39 2.98 8.16
N GLU A 13 28.16 1.80 7.61
CA GLU A 13 29.15 1.11 6.79
C GLU A 13 29.53 1.91 5.54
N TYR A 14 28.54 2.53 4.87
CA TYR A 14 28.83 3.40 3.73
C TYR A 14 29.65 4.63 4.12
N ILE A 15 29.28 5.34 5.19
CA ILE A 15 29.93 6.59 5.59
C ILE A 15 31.32 6.34 6.20
N GLU A 16 31.47 5.29 7.01
CA GLU A 16 32.70 5.04 7.77
C GLU A 16 33.72 4.16 7.04
N ARG A 17 33.28 3.30 6.13
CA ARG A 17 34.15 2.30 5.46
C ARG A 17 34.19 2.42 3.95
N ILE A 18 33.02 2.47 3.29
CA ILE A 18 32.94 2.38 1.83
C ILE A 18 33.37 3.69 1.17
N PHE A 19 32.78 4.82 1.55
CA PHE A 19 33.10 6.11 0.96
C PHE A 19 34.57 6.52 1.17
N PRO A 20 35.16 6.40 2.37
CA PRO A 20 36.59 6.67 2.55
C PRO A 20 37.49 5.77 1.70
N ARG A 21 37.15 4.48 1.52
CA ARG A 21 37.92 3.58 0.67
C ARG A 21 37.85 3.91 -0.81
N LEU A 22 36.75 4.48 -1.25
CA LEU A 22 36.53 4.91 -2.63
C LEU A 22 37.01 6.35 -2.88
N GLY A 23 37.54 7.05 -1.87
CA GLY A 23 37.93 8.45 -1.97
C GLY A 23 36.75 9.39 -2.21
N VAL A 24 35.54 8.98 -1.81
CA VAL A 24 34.30 9.76 -1.98
C VAL A 24 34.03 10.61 -0.75
N ARG A 25 34.00 11.94 -0.94
CA ARG A 25 33.58 12.89 0.08
C ARG A 25 32.06 12.86 0.24
N PHE A 26 31.58 12.74 1.46
CA PHE A 26 30.15 12.75 1.78
C PHE A 26 29.79 13.98 2.61
N ILE A 27 28.85 14.79 2.12
CA ILE A 27 28.39 16.01 2.80
C ILE A 27 26.89 15.90 3.08
N ALA A 28 26.47 16.02 4.34
CA ALA A 28 25.08 16.09 4.75
C ALA A 28 24.76 17.51 5.25
N ILE A 29 24.26 18.35 4.35
CA ILE A 29 24.05 19.80 4.60
C ILE A 29 23.14 20.03 5.81
N ASN A 30 22.00 19.35 5.89
CA ASN A 30 21.04 19.53 6.98
C ASN A 30 21.55 19.04 8.35
N ASP A 31 22.53 18.17 8.36
CA ASP A 31 23.14 17.61 9.57
C ASP A 31 24.48 18.27 9.89
N ASN A 32 24.91 19.25 9.05
CA ASN A 32 26.19 19.95 9.13
C ASN A 32 27.38 18.99 9.23
N TYR A 33 27.33 17.90 8.45
CA TYR A 33 28.35 16.87 8.45
C TYR A 33 29.12 16.85 7.13
N ASP A 34 30.45 16.76 7.24
CA ASP A 34 31.37 16.65 6.11
C ASP A 34 32.45 15.59 6.43
N SER A 35 32.55 14.55 5.62
CA SER A 35 33.48 13.44 5.86
C SER A 35 34.98 13.84 5.79
N GLU A 36 35.32 14.95 5.13
CA GLU A 36 36.70 15.47 5.08
C GLU A 36 37.03 16.41 6.26
N ASN A 37 35.99 17.03 6.81
CA ASN A 37 36.17 17.98 7.91
C ASN A 37 36.15 17.24 9.25
N LYS A 38 37.24 16.59 9.61
CA LYS A 38 37.43 15.86 10.88
C LYS A 38 37.55 16.84 12.06
N SER A 39 36.57 17.68 12.29
CA SER A 39 36.50 18.52 13.47
C SER A 39 36.01 17.72 14.67
N GLY A 40 36.86 16.83 15.16
CA GLY A 40 36.77 16.27 16.49
C GLY A 40 36.16 14.86 16.58
N GLU A 41 36.68 14.07 17.54
CA GLU A 41 36.16 12.74 17.98
C GLU A 41 34.66 12.76 18.33
N MET A 42 34.11 13.96 18.59
CA MET A 42 32.71 14.16 18.94
C MET A 42 31.76 13.96 17.76
N ASP A 43 32.18 14.28 16.54
CA ASP A 43 31.35 14.08 15.33
C ASP A 43 31.28 12.58 14.93
N ALA A 44 32.32 11.82 15.20
CA ALA A 44 32.36 10.37 14.99
C ALA A 44 31.35 9.62 15.87
N LEU A 45 31.04 10.14 17.06
CA LEU A 45 30.06 9.56 17.98
C LEU A 45 28.63 10.09 17.72
N LEU A 46 28.50 11.33 17.24
CA LEU A 46 27.21 11.97 17.01
C LEU A 46 26.40 11.30 15.89
N ILE A 47 27.06 10.81 14.83
CA ILE A 47 26.38 10.20 13.69
C ILE A 47 25.75 8.84 14.05
N PRO A 48 26.49 7.88 14.64
CA PRO A 48 25.91 6.65 15.15
C PRO A 48 24.73 6.90 16.11
N PHE A 49 24.87 7.89 16.99
CA PHE A 49 23.83 8.24 17.94
C PHE A 49 22.56 8.82 17.28
N LYS A 50 22.71 9.75 16.33
CA LYS A 50 21.58 10.28 15.53
C LYS A 50 20.88 9.17 14.74
N ASN A 51 21.62 8.25 14.15
CA ASN A 51 21.05 7.14 13.39
C ASN A 51 20.30 6.15 14.30
N LEU A 52 20.83 5.87 15.50
CA LEU A 52 20.17 5.03 16.50
C LEU A 52 18.85 5.64 16.98
N ILE A 53 18.85 6.95 17.25
CA ILE A 53 17.63 7.69 17.62
C ILE A 53 16.61 7.64 16.48
N ASN A 54 17.02 7.84 15.24
CA ASN A 54 16.13 7.78 14.07
C ASN A 54 15.52 6.38 13.91
N GLU A 55 16.31 5.33 14.10
CA GLU A 55 15.80 3.94 14.05
C GLU A 55 14.78 3.69 15.17
N ALA A 56 15.11 4.08 16.41
CA ALA A 56 14.20 3.94 17.54
C ALA A 56 12.88 4.71 17.30
N TYR A 57 12.96 5.91 16.74
CA TYR A 57 11.81 6.74 16.38
C TYR A 57 10.94 6.08 15.28
N CYS A 58 11.56 5.54 14.23
CA CYS A 58 10.84 4.81 13.18
C CYS A 58 10.14 3.57 13.73
N ARG A 59 10.77 2.85 14.65
CA ARG A 59 10.20 1.68 15.32
C ARG A 59 9.00 2.07 16.18
N ASP A 60 9.11 3.11 16.99
CA ASP A 60 8.02 3.63 17.82
C ASP A 60 6.82 4.09 16.98
N ILE A 61 7.04 4.87 15.92
CA ILE A 61 5.99 5.27 14.97
C ILE A 61 5.31 4.04 14.36
N SER A 62 6.08 3.04 13.94
CA SER A 62 5.52 1.81 13.36
C SER A 62 4.62 1.07 14.35
N VAL A 63 5.00 0.99 15.61
CA VAL A 63 4.17 0.40 16.67
C VAL A 63 2.89 1.21 16.88
N LYS A 64 3.00 2.54 16.96
CA LYS A 64 1.85 3.45 17.13
C LYS A 64 0.86 3.34 15.97
N ILE A 65 1.35 3.33 14.72
CA ILE A 65 0.50 3.18 13.52
C ILE A 65 -0.22 1.83 13.54
N ARG A 66 0.49 0.73 13.83
CA ARG A 66 -0.12 -0.62 13.90
C ARG A 66 -1.19 -0.69 14.98
N SER A 67 -0.93 -0.12 16.16
CA SER A 67 -1.90 -0.05 17.26
C SER A 67 -3.16 0.74 16.85
N GLN A 68 -2.99 1.92 16.25
CA GLN A 68 -4.11 2.73 15.77
C GLN A 68 -4.93 2.02 14.69
N LEU A 69 -4.28 1.34 13.76
CA LEU A 69 -4.97 0.55 12.73
C LEU A 69 -5.73 -0.64 13.35
N ALA A 70 -5.18 -1.28 14.38
CA ALA A 70 -5.85 -2.35 15.10
C ALA A 70 -7.11 -1.85 15.81
N VAL A 71 -7.04 -0.71 16.48
CA VAL A 71 -8.20 -0.07 17.13
C VAL A 71 -9.28 0.28 16.09
N LYS A 72 -8.91 0.89 14.97
CA LYS A 72 -9.87 1.21 13.88
C LYS A 72 -10.55 -0.05 13.35
N ARG A 73 -9.80 -1.12 13.09
CA ARG A 73 -10.37 -2.39 12.63
C ARG A 73 -11.34 -3.00 13.63
N LYS A 74 -11.03 -2.97 14.93
CA LYS A 74 -11.93 -3.43 16.00
C LYS A 74 -13.24 -2.63 16.07
N ARG A 75 -13.22 -1.35 15.69
CA ARG A 75 -14.41 -0.50 15.60
C ARG A 75 -15.24 -0.74 14.32
N GLY A 76 -14.77 -1.58 13.41
CA GLY A 76 -15.38 -1.79 12.11
C GLY A 76 -15.04 -0.72 11.06
N ASP A 77 -14.08 0.16 11.34
CA ASP A 77 -13.66 1.20 10.41
C ASP A 77 -12.95 0.60 9.21
N PHE A 78 -13.26 1.07 8.00
CA PHE A 78 -12.54 0.72 6.80
C PHE A 78 -11.18 1.43 6.77
N VAL A 79 -10.09 0.68 6.78
CA VAL A 79 -8.71 1.22 6.78
C VAL A 79 -7.97 1.03 5.45
N GLY A 80 -8.63 0.44 4.44
CA GLY A 80 -8.03 0.22 3.13
C GLY A 80 -7.82 1.52 2.35
N SER A 81 -6.78 1.55 1.50
CA SER A 81 -6.52 2.71 0.63
C SER A 81 -7.65 2.91 -0.39
N PHE A 82 -8.15 1.83 -0.97
CA PHE A 82 -9.21 1.86 -1.98
C PHE A 82 -10.35 0.92 -1.57
N ALA A 83 -11.58 1.38 -1.83
CA ALA A 83 -12.77 0.56 -1.65
C ALA A 83 -12.77 -0.63 -2.64
N VAL A 84 -13.46 -1.70 -2.29
CA VAL A 84 -13.72 -2.83 -3.22
C VAL A 84 -14.70 -2.39 -4.29
N TYR A 85 -14.73 -3.08 -5.44
CA TYR A 85 -15.67 -2.80 -6.53
C TYR A 85 -17.11 -2.93 -6.01
N GLY A 86 -18.01 -2.08 -6.43
CA GLY A 86 -19.37 -1.98 -5.88
C GLY A 86 -19.51 -1.05 -4.67
N TYR A 87 -18.39 -0.61 -4.11
CA TYR A 87 -18.36 0.35 -3.00
C TYR A 87 -17.41 1.51 -3.29
N ARG A 88 -17.67 2.64 -2.63
CA ARG A 88 -16.78 3.81 -2.57
C ARG A 88 -16.55 4.23 -1.13
N LYS A 89 -15.54 5.02 -0.86
CA LYS A 89 -15.39 5.64 0.45
C LYS A 89 -16.47 6.71 0.62
N ASP A 90 -17.08 6.74 1.79
CA ASP A 90 -18.04 7.79 2.12
C ASP A 90 -17.34 9.17 2.09
N PRO A 91 -17.86 10.16 1.34
CA PRO A 91 -17.29 11.50 1.29
C PRO A 91 -17.22 12.18 2.67
N LYS A 92 -18.18 11.91 3.56
CA LYS A 92 -18.24 12.47 4.91
C LYS A 92 -17.34 11.74 5.89
N ASN A 93 -17.14 10.43 5.71
CA ASN A 93 -16.29 9.61 6.58
C ASN A 93 -15.50 8.57 5.76
N LYS A 94 -14.26 8.88 5.45
CA LYS A 94 -13.38 8.00 4.66
C LYS A 94 -13.11 6.62 5.29
N ASN A 95 -13.49 6.42 6.56
CA ASN A 95 -13.38 5.13 7.24
C ASN A 95 -14.67 4.29 7.09
N ARG A 96 -15.63 4.75 6.31
CA ARG A 96 -16.85 4.01 5.96
C ARG A 96 -16.93 3.73 4.46
N LEU A 97 -17.58 2.63 4.14
CA LEU A 97 -17.92 2.28 2.77
C LEU A 97 -19.36 2.72 2.50
N ALA A 98 -19.56 3.40 1.38
CA ALA A 98 -20.87 3.69 0.80
C ALA A 98 -21.03 2.87 -0.47
N VAL A 99 -22.26 2.52 -0.83
CA VAL A 99 -22.56 1.80 -2.06
C VAL A 99 -22.29 2.72 -3.26
N ASP A 100 -21.60 2.20 -4.27
CA ASP A 100 -21.45 2.81 -5.59
C ASP A 100 -22.56 2.25 -6.48
N ALA A 101 -23.55 3.06 -6.83
CA ALA A 101 -24.75 2.58 -7.49
C ALA A 101 -24.47 1.81 -8.79
N PHE A 102 -23.58 2.35 -9.65
CA PHE A 102 -23.24 1.70 -10.91
C PHE A 102 -22.47 0.39 -10.67
N ALA A 103 -21.36 0.45 -9.96
CA ALA A 103 -20.53 -0.73 -9.73
C ALA A 103 -21.23 -1.80 -8.87
N ALA A 104 -22.16 -1.40 -7.99
CA ALA A 104 -22.95 -2.35 -7.22
C ALA A 104 -23.96 -3.12 -8.07
N GLU A 105 -24.53 -2.49 -9.10
CA GLU A 105 -25.44 -3.19 -10.02
C GLU A 105 -24.68 -4.24 -10.82
N VAL A 106 -23.50 -3.93 -11.32
CA VAL A 106 -22.62 -4.90 -11.99
C VAL A 106 -22.31 -6.08 -11.06
N VAL A 107 -21.99 -5.81 -9.79
CA VAL A 107 -21.75 -6.88 -8.80
C VAL A 107 -22.99 -7.76 -8.63
N ARG A 108 -24.18 -7.17 -8.49
CA ARG A 108 -25.43 -7.95 -8.37
C ARG A 108 -25.69 -8.81 -9.59
N ASP A 109 -25.38 -8.28 -10.77
CA ASP A 109 -25.55 -9.01 -12.01
C ASP A 109 -24.58 -10.21 -12.10
N ILE A 110 -23.32 -10.04 -11.73
CA ILE A 110 -22.35 -11.13 -11.60
C ILE A 110 -22.89 -12.25 -10.68
N PHE A 111 -23.48 -11.88 -9.54
CA PHE A 111 -24.07 -12.88 -8.63
C PHE A 111 -25.31 -13.55 -9.23
N ARG A 112 -26.20 -12.80 -9.90
CA ARG A 112 -27.39 -13.35 -10.58
C ARG A 112 -26.99 -14.37 -11.67
N GLN A 113 -26.08 -14.00 -12.56
CA GLN A 113 -25.60 -14.88 -13.63
C GLN A 113 -24.95 -16.14 -13.05
N LYS A 114 -24.15 -15.99 -11.98
CA LYS A 114 -23.54 -17.16 -11.32
C LYS A 114 -24.56 -18.09 -10.69
N LEU A 115 -25.61 -17.58 -10.07
CA LEU A 115 -26.73 -18.35 -9.54
C LEU A 115 -27.53 -19.07 -10.65
N ALA A 116 -27.60 -18.47 -11.84
CA ALA A 116 -28.19 -19.09 -13.03
C ALA A 116 -27.29 -20.17 -13.67
N GLY A 117 -26.11 -20.45 -13.11
CA GLY A 117 -25.20 -21.50 -13.57
C GLY A 117 -24.16 -21.04 -14.60
N VAL A 118 -24.11 -19.76 -14.97
CA VAL A 118 -23.15 -19.24 -15.95
C VAL A 118 -21.72 -19.40 -15.42
N SER A 119 -20.78 -19.74 -16.29
CA SER A 119 -19.37 -19.85 -15.90
C SER A 119 -18.75 -18.49 -15.60
N ALA A 120 -17.70 -18.45 -14.77
CA ALA A 120 -17.01 -17.18 -14.49
C ALA A 120 -16.27 -16.62 -15.70
N GLY A 121 -15.93 -17.46 -16.68
CA GLY A 121 -15.37 -17.05 -17.97
C GLY A 121 -16.42 -16.33 -18.81
N ASP A 122 -17.57 -16.96 -19.03
CA ASP A 122 -18.66 -16.40 -19.85
C ASP A 122 -19.19 -15.09 -19.25
N ILE A 123 -19.28 -15.01 -17.90
CA ILE A 123 -19.61 -13.74 -17.22
C ILE A 123 -18.58 -12.65 -17.54
N ALA A 124 -17.29 -12.99 -17.51
CA ALA A 124 -16.24 -12.03 -17.82
C ALA A 124 -16.27 -11.57 -19.28
N ASP A 125 -16.55 -12.49 -20.20
CA ASP A 125 -16.65 -12.20 -21.62
C ASP A 125 -17.86 -11.31 -21.92
N GLY A 126 -19.03 -11.61 -21.36
CA GLY A 126 -20.21 -10.74 -21.45
C GLY A 126 -19.97 -9.33 -20.94
N LEU A 127 -19.31 -9.16 -19.78
CA LEU A 127 -18.96 -7.85 -19.24
C LEU A 127 -17.98 -7.08 -20.14
N ASN A 128 -17.09 -7.79 -20.86
CA ASN A 128 -16.19 -7.17 -21.82
C ASN A 128 -16.94 -6.73 -23.10
N GLU A 129 -17.86 -7.55 -23.59
CA GLU A 129 -18.71 -7.25 -24.74
C GLU A 129 -19.61 -6.04 -24.47
N GLU A 130 -20.16 -5.93 -23.26
CA GLU A 130 -20.95 -4.78 -22.80
C GLU A 130 -20.10 -3.53 -22.54
N GLY A 131 -18.77 -3.62 -22.63
CA GLY A 131 -17.86 -2.50 -22.37
C GLY A 131 -17.78 -2.07 -20.90
N VAL A 132 -18.19 -2.93 -19.96
CA VAL A 132 -18.14 -2.66 -18.52
C VAL A 132 -16.69 -2.62 -18.06
N LEU A 133 -16.27 -1.52 -17.44
CA LEU A 133 -14.89 -1.37 -16.98
C LEU A 133 -14.57 -2.32 -15.80
N PRO A 134 -13.46 -3.08 -15.89
CA PRO A 134 -13.02 -3.92 -14.78
C PRO A 134 -12.55 -3.08 -13.59
N PRO A 135 -12.48 -3.64 -12.36
CA PRO A 135 -12.27 -2.88 -11.14
C PRO A 135 -11.09 -1.91 -11.13
N MET A 136 -10.00 -2.24 -11.82
CA MET A 136 -8.82 -1.38 -11.92
C MET A 136 -9.08 -0.19 -12.86
N ALA A 137 -9.65 -0.44 -14.04
CA ALA A 137 -9.95 0.60 -15.00
C ALA A 137 -11.03 1.54 -14.46
N TYR A 138 -12.05 1.00 -13.81
CA TYR A 138 -13.11 1.77 -13.17
C TYR A 138 -12.56 2.72 -12.10
N LYS A 139 -11.62 2.27 -11.24
CA LYS A 139 -10.99 3.16 -10.26
C LYS A 139 -10.21 4.30 -10.92
N LYS A 140 -9.54 4.02 -12.03
CA LYS A 140 -8.82 5.05 -12.79
C LYS A 140 -9.78 6.04 -13.45
N SER A 141 -10.90 5.59 -14.01
CA SER A 141 -11.92 6.48 -14.60
C SER A 141 -12.54 7.43 -13.58
N LEU A 142 -12.58 7.04 -12.30
CA LEU A 142 -12.99 7.90 -11.19
C LEU A 142 -11.90 8.88 -10.72
N GLY A 143 -10.76 8.98 -11.42
CA GLY A 143 -9.65 9.85 -11.05
C GLY A 143 -8.85 9.39 -9.84
N LEU A 144 -9.04 8.14 -9.37
CA LEU A 144 -8.29 7.62 -8.25
C LEU A 144 -6.86 7.27 -8.67
N ASN A 145 -5.86 7.69 -7.89
CA ASN A 145 -4.45 7.35 -8.11
C ASN A 145 -4.18 5.89 -7.72
N TYR A 146 -4.76 4.97 -8.51
CA TYR A 146 -4.61 3.53 -8.34
C TYR A 146 -3.51 3.01 -9.25
N ALA A 147 -2.36 2.65 -8.66
CA ALA A 147 -1.26 2.01 -9.35
C ALA A 147 -1.14 0.55 -8.91
N THR A 148 -0.81 -0.32 -9.85
CA THR A 148 -0.45 -1.72 -9.58
C THR A 148 0.92 -2.01 -10.17
N PRO A 149 1.78 -2.80 -9.50
CA PRO A 149 3.06 -3.23 -10.04
C PRO A 149 2.90 -4.16 -11.27
N PHE A 150 1.74 -4.79 -11.42
CA PHE A 150 1.44 -5.63 -12.58
C PHE A 150 1.11 -4.76 -13.78
N ARG A 151 2.10 -4.49 -14.62
CA ARG A 151 1.94 -3.90 -15.94
C ARG A 151 1.61 -5.02 -16.93
N GLY A 152 0.35 -5.41 -17.00
CA GLY A 152 -0.12 -6.18 -18.14
C GLY A 152 -0.05 -5.31 -19.39
N GLY A 153 0.61 -5.75 -20.45
CA GLY A 153 0.80 -5.00 -21.71
C GLY A 153 -0.45 -4.83 -22.56
N GLY A 154 -1.66 -5.06 -22.04
CA GLY A 154 -2.92 -4.97 -22.76
C GLY A 154 -3.93 -4.02 -22.12
N SER A 155 -5.02 -3.75 -22.85
CA SER A 155 -6.18 -3.04 -22.32
C SER A 155 -6.74 -3.80 -21.12
N PRO A 156 -7.07 -3.13 -20.01
CA PRO A 156 -7.62 -3.80 -18.83
C PRO A 156 -8.98 -4.41 -19.17
N SER A 157 -9.11 -5.73 -19.03
CA SER A 157 -10.32 -6.50 -19.33
C SER A 157 -10.74 -7.34 -18.11
N TRP A 158 -12.02 -7.73 -18.09
CA TRP A 158 -12.50 -8.73 -17.16
C TRP A 158 -11.91 -10.10 -17.51
N ASN A 159 -11.71 -10.92 -16.52
CA ASN A 159 -11.34 -12.33 -16.65
C ASN A 159 -12.00 -13.15 -15.55
N ALA A 160 -12.04 -14.45 -15.71
CA ALA A 160 -12.63 -15.38 -14.74
C ALA A 160 -12.09 -15.18 -13.31
N SER A 161 -10.80 -14.89 -13.17
CA SER A 161 -10.20 -14.67 -11.85
C SER A 161 -10.72 -13.40 -11.16
N ALA A 162 -11.01 -12.34 -11.92
CA ALA A 162 -11.61 -11.11 -11.39
C ALA A 162 -13.04 -11.36 -10.92
N VAL A 163 -13.84 -12.08 -11.69
CA VAL A 163 -15.20 -12.49 -11.34
C VAL A 163 -15.19 -13.37 -10.09
N LEU A 164 -14.37 -14.41 -10.05
CA LEU A 164 -14.24 -15.28 -8.87
C LEU A 164 -13.78 -14.54 -7.61
N ARG A 165 -12.94 -13.54 -7.76
CA ARG A 165 -12.49 -12.68 -6.63
C ARG A 165 -13.65 -11.88 -6.06
N ILE A 166 -14.57 -11.40 -6.87
CA ILE A 166 -15.80 -10.75 -6.42
C ILE A 166 -16.68 -11.75 -5.69
N LEU A 167 -17.00 -12.88 -6.32
CA LEU A 167 -17.89 -13.92 -5.76
C LEU A 167 -17.40 -14.48 -4.41
N LYS A 168 -16.08 -14.56 -4.22
CA LYS A 168 -15.47 -15.07 -2.96
C LYS A 168 -15.25 -14.01 -1.90
N ASN A 169 -15.56 -12.75 -2.17
CA ASN A 169 -15.25 -11.68 -1.23
C ASN A 169 -16.37 -11.50 -0.19
N PRO A 170 -16.12 -11.78 1.10
CA PRO A 170 -17.14 -11.71 2.16
C PRO A 170 -17.70 -10.30 2.40
N VAL A 171 -17.10 -9.26 1.83
CA VAL A 171 -17.64 -7.89 1.96
C VAL A 171 -19.04 -7.76 1.36
N TYR A 172 -19.37 -8.56 0.35
CA TYR A 172 -20.69 -8.54 -0.29
C TYR A 172 -21.77 -9.28 0.52
N THR A 173 -21.37 -10.00 1.55
CA THR A 173 -22.28 -10.58 2.56
C THR A 173 -22.29 -9.80 3.87
N GLY A 174 -21.75 -8.57 3.84
CA GLY A 174 -21.73 -7.67 5.00
C GLY A 174 -20.53 -7.85 5.94
N THR A 175 -19.60 -8.76 5.65
CA THR A 175 -18.46 -9.01 6.51
C THR A 175 -17.19 -8.29 6.00
N LEU A 176 -16.74 -7.28 6.74
CA LEU A 176 -15.52 -6.54 6.41
C LEU A 176 -14.28 -7.25 6.95
N VAL A 177 -13.54 -7.96 6.09
CA VAL A 177 -12.29 -8.62 6.46
C VAL A 177 -11.09 -7.76 6.10
N GLN A 178 -10.30 -7.39 7.09
CA GLN A 178 -9.12 -6.53 6.97
C GLN A 178 -7.93 -7.11 7.75
N GLY A 179 -6.69 -6.74 7.35
CA GLY A 179 -5.48 -7.23 8.02
C GLY A 179 -5.17 -8.69 7.76
N LYS A 180 -5.47 -9.19 6.56
CA LYS A 180 -5.21 -10.60 6.16
C LYS A 180 -3.73 -10.97 6.14
N SER A 181 -2.84 -10.00 5.98
CA SER A 181 -1.39 -10.19 6.03
C SER A 181 -0.79 -9.31 7.11
N ALA A 182 0.05 -9.90 7.95
CA ALA A 182 0.96 -9.17 8.81
C ALA A 182 2.33 -9.21 8.12
N SER A 183 2.91 -8.06 7.78
CA SER A 183 4.33 -8.03 7.46
C SER A 183 5.07 -8.34 8.77
N PRO A 184 5.90 -9.40 8.85
CA PRO A 184 6.82 -9.53 9.95
C PRO A 184 7.63 -8.25 9.97
N GLY A 185 7.68 -7.57 11.10
CA GLY A 185 8.31 -6.28 11.24
C GLY A 185 9.71 -6.27 10.64
N TRP A 186 10.21 -5.11 10.39
CA TRP A 186 11.58 -4.84 9.96
C TRP A 186 12.58 -5.83 10.55
N ARG A 187 13.23 -6.59 9.69
CA ARG A 187 14.52 -7.23 9.96
C ARG A 187 15.60 -6.31 9.43
#